data_8950d6ed65fb66061cee2f27981a440e
#
_entry.id   8950d6ed65fb66061cee2f27981a440e
#
_cell.length_a   1.000
_cell.length_b   1.000
_cell.length_c   1.000
_cell.angle_alpha   90.00
_cell.angle_beta   90.00
_cell.angle_gamma   90.00
#
_symmetry.space_group_name_H-M   'P 1'
#
loop_
_entity.id
_entity.type
_entity.pdbx_description
1 polymer ?
#
loop_
_entity_poly.entity_id
_entity_poly.type
_entity_poly.pdbx_seq_one_letter_code
_entity_poly.pdbx_strand_id
1 'polypeptide(L)'
;KGVLEHFLSALHIEGIEWNKSRELPCHPGRCVQILVNGKELGFSGELHPKIRSAFELPEQAVCIAELDLDLIIKLGIENHQMDFISNFTPIFEDLAFVMDSSLPVEAITPVILQTGKPLLRKATLFDVYEGEQVDEGKRS
;
A
#
# COMPACT_ATOMS: atom_id res chain seq x y z
N LYS A 1 -4.93 -4.88 -3.23
CA LYS A 1 -4.18 -4.13 -2.21
C LYS A 1 -5.14 -3.60 -1.15
N GLY A 2 -6.10 -2.71 -1.47
CA GLY A 2 -6.99 -2.08 -0.49
C GLY A 2 -7.72 -3.03 0.46
N VAL A 3 -8.19 -4.19 -0.01
CA VAL A 3 -8.83 -5.21 0.83
C VAL A 3 -7.86 -5.74 1.90
N LEU A 4 -6.61 -6.01 1.52
CA LEU A 4 -5.60 -6.51 2.44
C LEU A 4 -5.15 -5.42 3.43
N GLU A 5 -5.00 -4.19 2.97
CA GLU A 5 -4.71 -3.05 3.86
C GLU A 5 -5.80 -2.88 4.91
N HIS A 6 -7.07 -2.95 4.50
CA HIS A 6 -8.18 -2.87 5.43
C HIS A 6 -8.21 -4.04 6.41
N PHE A 7 -7.99 -5.27 5.92
CA PHE A 7 -7.92 -6.47 6.75
C PHE A 7 -6.81 -6.39 7.81
N LEU A 8 -5.60 -6.04 7.39
CA LEU A 8 -4.45 -5.94 8.31
C LEU A 8 -4.61 -4.76 9.28
N SER A 9 -5.18 -3.64 8.83
CA SER A 9 -5.51 -2.51 9.69
C SER A 9 -6.56 -2.85 10.75
N ALA A 10 -7.58 -3.65 10.39
CA ALA A 10 -8.59 -4.11 11.35
C ALA A 10 -8.01 -5.03 12.45
N LEU A 11 -6.88 -5.69 12.15
CA LEU A 11 -6.12 -6.49 13.12
C LEU A 11 -5.03 -5.67 13.84
N HIS A 12 -4.97 -4.35 13.58
CA HIS A 12 -3.98 -3.43 14.15
C HIS A 12 -2.51 -3.83 13.85
N ILE A 13 -2.30 -4.47 12.69
CA ILE A 13 -0.96 -4.81 12.21
C ILE A 13 -0.41 -3.61 11.47
N GLU A 14 0.67 -3.02 12.01
CA GLU A 14 1.38 -1.88 11.47
C GLU A 14 2.74 -2.28 10.87
N GLY A 15 3.41 -1.33 10.21
CA GLY A 15 4.74 -1.57 9.61
C GLY A 15 4.70 -2.46 8.38
N ILE A 16 3.62 -2.34 7.57
CA ILE A 16 3.41 -3.13 6.36
C ILE A 16 4.20 -2.52 5.21
N GLU A 17 5.00 -3.33 4.56
CA GLU A 17 5.76 -2.98 3.36
C GLU A 17 5.30 -3.84 2.17
N TRP A 18 5.19 -3.19 1.00
CA TRP A 18 4.75 -3.81 -0.25
C TRP A 18 5.90 -3.78 -1.26
N ASN A 19 6.58 -4.89 -1.43
CA ASN A 19 7.74 -4.99 -2.31
C ASN A 19 7.38 -5.70 -3.61
N LYS A 20 7.90 -5.20 -4.74
CA LYS A 20 7.70 -5.89 -6.03
C LYS A 20 8.27 -7.31 -5.95
N SER A 21 7.48 -8.28 -6.41
CA SER A 21 7.84 -9.69 -6.42
C SER A 21 7.50 -10.34 -7.76
N ARG A 22 7.98 -11.56 -7.95
CA ARG A 22 7.69 -12.41 -9.11
C ARG A 22 7.30 -13.82 -8.69
N GLU A 23 6.67 -13.91 -7.53
CA GLU A 23 6.21 -15.17 -6.97
C GLU A 23 5.17 -15.85 -7.86
N LEU A 24 5.35 -17.17 -8.08
CA LEU A 24 4.28 -17.97 -8.62
C LEU A 24 3.22 -18.19 -7.52
N PRO A 25 1.94 -18.19 -7.86
CA PRO A 25 1.32 -18.26 -9.19
C PRO A 25 0.94 -16.90 -9.81
N CYS A 26 1.53 -15.80 -9.37
CA CYS A 26 1.19 -14.47 -9.83
C CYS A 26 1.82 -14.10 -11.18
N HIS A 27 1.21 -13.12 -11.84
CA HIS A 27 1.78 -12.47 -13.02
C HIS A 27 3.05 -11.69 -12.62
N PRO A 28 4.21 -11.89 -13.30
CA PRO A 28 5.50 -11.34 -12.87
C PRO A 28 5.59 -9.81 -12.83
N GLY A 29 4.69 -9.11 -13.51
CA GLY A 29 4.60 -7.64 -13.48
C GLY A 29 3.53 -7.10 -12.53
N ARG A 30 2.75 -7.97 -11.87
CA ARG A 30 1.60 -7.60 -11.04
C ARG A 30 1.55 -8.44 -9.77
N CYS A 31 2.69 -8.54 -9.09
CA CYS A 31 2.88 -9.31 -7.87
C CYS A 31 3.64 -8.47 -6.85
N VAL A 32 3.24 -8.56 -5.61
CA VAL A 32 3.91 -7.96 -4.47
C VAL A 32 4.11 -8.98 -3.36
N GLN A 33 5.25 -8.93 -2.73
CA GLN A 33 5.54 -9.55 -1.45
C GLN A 33 5.10 -8.60 -0.35
N ILE A 34 4.52 -9.14 0.69
CA ILE A 34 4.04 -8.38 1.85
C ILE A 34 4.95 -8.70 3.02
N LEU A 35 5.59 -7.67 3.58
CA LEU A 35 6.37 -7.80 4.79
C LEU A 35 5.73 -7.00 5.92
N VAL A 36 5.95 -7.45 7.15
CA VAL A 36 5.58 -6.73 8.36
C VAL A 36 6.79 -6.70 9.28
N ASN A 37 7.29 -5.50 9.58
CA ASN A 37 8.50 -5.31 10.39
C ASN A 37 9.69 -6.13 9.84
N GLY A 38 9.84 -6.17 8.51
CA GLY A 38 10.90 -6.91 7.83
C GLY A 38 10.73 -8.43 7.76
N LYS A 39 9.63 -8.99 8.28
CA LYS A 39 9.29 -10.41 8.17
C LYS A 39 8.31 -10.64 7.04
N GLU A 40 8.51 -11.68 6.27
CA GLU A 40 7.59 -12.06 5.20
C GLU A 40 6.26 -12.53 5.77
N LEU A 41 5.19 -11.83 5.39
CA LEU A 41 3.81 -12.18 5.72
C LEU A 41 3.16 -13.02 4.62
N GLY A 42 3.60 -12.85 3.39
CA GLY A 42 3.04 -13.52 2.22
C GLY A 42 3.12 -12.69 0.96
N PHE A 43 2.26 -12.99 0.01
CA PHE A 43 2.23 -12.29 -1.28
C PHE A 43 0.80 -12.00 -1.75
N SER A 44 0.68 -11.07 -2.70
CA SER A 44 -0.57 -10.79 -3.41
C SER A 44 -0.28 -10.36 -4.84
N GLY A 45 -1.19 -10.68 -5.74
CA GLY A 45 -1.04 -10.29 -7.14
C GLY A 45 -2.20 -10.72 -8.01
N GLU A 46 -2.06 -10.45 -9.31
CA GLU A 46 -2.94 -10.99 -10.33
C GLU A 46 -2.48 -12.40 -10.71
N LEU A 47 -3.41 -13.34 -10.78
CA LEU A 47 -3.13 -14.71 -11.18
C LEU A 47 -2.56 -14.77 -12.61
N HIS A 48 -1.51 -15.55 -12.80
CA HIS A 48 -0.88 -15.70 -14.11
C HIS A 48 -1.87 -16.23 -15.15
N PRO A 49 -1.97 -15.64 -16.36
CA PRO A 49 -2.95 -16.04 -17.38
C PRO A 49 -2.95 -17.55 -17.72
N LYS A 50 -1.77 -18.16 -17.78
CA LYS A 50 -1.64 -19.60 -18.03
C LYS A 50 -2.27 -20.45 -16.93
N ILE A 51 -2.12 -20.04 -15.67
CA ILE A 51 -2.72 -20.75 -14.54
C ILE A 51 -4.22 -20.52 -14.52
N ARG A 52 -4.66 -19.28 -14.74
CA ARG A 52 -6.08 -18.94 -14.88
C ARG A 52 -6.78 -19.82 -15.93
N SER A 53 -6.18 -19.98 -17.12
CA SER A 53 -6.71 -20.84 -18.18
C SER A 53 -6.69 -22.32 -17.81
N ALA A 54 -5.67 -22.80 -17.12
CA ALA A 54 -5.59 -24.20 -16.70
C ALA A 54 -6.66 -24.59 -15.66
N PHE A 55 -7.14 -23.61 -14.88
CA PHE A 55 -8.24 -23.79 -13.92
C PHE A 55 -9.60 -23.36 -14.47
N GLU A 56 -9.71 -23.11 -15.78
CA GLU A 56 -10.96 -22.69 -16.46
C GLU A 56 -11.64 -21.48 -15.79
N LEU A 57 -10.86 -20.58 -15.19
CA LEU A 57 -11.36 -19.37 -14.55
C LEU A 57 -11.75 -18.32 -15.59
N PRO A 58 -12.66 -17.37 -15.25
CA PRO A 58 -13.09 -16.31 -16.15
C PRO A 58 -11.95 -15.51 -16.76
N GLU A 59 -12.17 -14.91 -17.93
CA GLU A 59 -11.15 -14.09 -18.62
C GLU A 59 -10.77 -12.80 -17.87
N GLN A 60 -11.61 -12.36 -16.92
CA GLN A 60 -11.33 -11.20 -16.08
C GLN A 60 -10.09 -11.41 -15.20
N ALA A 61 -9.47 -10.32 -14.79
CA ALA A 61 -8.35 -10.35 -13.85
C ALA A 61 -8.77 -10.96 -12.50
N VAL A 62 -8.11 -12.04 -12.11
CA VAL A 62 -8.31 -12.70 -10.82
C VAL A 62 -7.17 -12.28 -9.91
N CYS A 63 -7.48 -11.60 -8.82
CA CYS A 63 -6.52 -11.25 -7.78
C CYS A 63 -6.49 -12.31 -6.69
N ILE A 64 -5.28 -12.67 -6.27
CA ILE A 64 -5.04 -13.66 -5.22
C ILE A 64 -4.16 -13.07 -4.13
N ALA A 65 -4.24 -13.65 -2.94
CA ALA A 65 -3.31 -13.39 -1.84
C ALA A 65 -3.14 -14.67 -1.03
N GLU A 66 -1.94 -14.88 -0.53
CA GLU A 66 -1.60 -15.92 0.43
C GLU A 66 -0.85 -15.28 1.59
N LEU A 67 -1.30 -15.54 2.82
CA LEU A 67 -0.77 -14.92 4.03
C LEU A 67 -0.49 -15.98 5.08
N ASP A 68 0.62 -15.81 5.82
CA ASP A 68 0.97 -16.62 6.99
C ASP A 68 0.04 -16.28 8.16
N LEU A 69 -0.91 -17.16 8.43
CA LEU A 69 -1.88 -16.98 9.50
C LEU A 69 -1.23 -17.05 10.90
N ASP A 70 -0.22 -17.87 11.08
CA ASP A 70 0.49 -17.99 12.36
C ASP A 70 1.22 -16.69 12.70
N LEU A 71 1.77 -16.03 11.68
CA LEU A 71 2.38 -14.72 11.84
C LEU A 71 1.33 -13.64 12.13
N ILE A 72 0.19 -13.67 11.44
CA ILE A 72 -0.92 -12.75 11.71
C ILE A 72 -1.40 -12.86 13.15
N ILE A 73 -1.61 -14.07 13.65
CA ILE A 73 -2.05 -14.30 15.04
C ILE A 73 -1.02 -13.77 16.04
N LYS A 74 0.27 -13.93 15.76
CA LYS A 74 1.36 -13.44 16.64
C LYS A 74 1.51 -11.93 16.62
N LEU A 75 1.17 -11.27 15.51
CA LEU A 75 1.30 -9.82 15.33
C LEU A 75 0.03 -9.06 15.71
N GLY A 76 -1.11 -9.73 15.67
CA GLY A 76 -2.39 -9.14 16.04
C GLY A 76 -2.40 -8.68 17.50
N ILE A 77 -2.89 -7.48 17.73
CA ILE A 77 -2.98 -6.89 19.07
C ILE A 77 -4.34 -7.26 19.66
N GLU A 78 -4.33 -8.07 20.72
CA GLU A 78 -5.57 -8.46 21.43
C GLU A 78 -6.19 -7.29 22.22
N ASN A 79 -5.39 -6.34 22.69
CA ASN A 79 -5.85 -5.21 23.50
C ASN A 79 -5.62 -3.88 22.81
N HIS A 80 -6.69 -3.23 22.46
CA HIS A 80 -6.68 -1.86 21.96
C HIS A 80 -6.35 -0.88 23.10
N GLN A 81 -5.26 -0.15 22.95
CA GLN A 81 -5.07 1.08 23.71
C GLN A 81 -5.69 2.23 22.91
N MET A 82 -6.61 2.94 23.55
CA MET A 82 -7.21 4.12 22.92
C MET A 82 -6.16 5.23 22.81
N ASP A 83 -5.94 5.72 21.61
CA ASP A 83 -5.07 6.87 21.39
C ASP A 83 -5.63 8.12 22.09
N PHE A 84 -4.71 9.01 22.48
CA PHE A 84 -5.08 10.30 23.06
C PHE A 84 -5.93 11.09 22.07
N ILE A 85 -7.16 11.42 22.47
CA ILE A 85 -8.05 12.28 21.68
C ILE A 85 -7.53 13.72 21.76
N SER A 86 -7.12 14.26 20.63
CA SER A 86 -6.66 15.64 20.55
C SER A 86 -7.78 16.62 20.82
N ASN A 87 -7.53 17.60 21.69
CA ASN A 87 -8.44 18.72 21.91
C ASN A 87 -8.37 19.79 20.81
N PHE A 88 -7.45 19.67 19.86
CA PHE A 88 -7.28 20.58 18.74
C PHE A 88 -8.06 20.07 17.53
N THR A 89 -8.78 20.98 16.88
CA THR A 89 -9.45 20.69 15.61
C THR A 89 -8.40 20.46 14.52
N PRO A 90 -8.47 19.38 13.75
CA PRO A 90 -7.53 19.17 12.66
C PRO A 90 -7.75 20.19 11.53
N ILE A 91 -6.66 20.62 10.93
CA ILE A 91 -6.65 21.46 9.71
C ILE A 91 -6.27 20.56 8.55
N PHE A 92 -6.96 20.74 7.42
CA PHE A 92 -6.69 20.02 6.18
C PHE A 92 -6.13 21.01 5.17
N GLU A 93 -5.01 20.68 4.55
CA GLU A 93 -4.35 21.49 3.54
C GLU A 93 -4.01 20.59 2.34
N ASP A 94 -4.28 21.09 1.14
CA ASP A 94 -3.91 20.43 -0.10
C ASP A 94 -2.55 20.97 -0.57
N LEU A 95 -1.66 20.04 -0.90
CA LEU A 95 -0.33 20.34 -1.43
C LEU A 95 -0.23 19.77 -2.85
N ALA A 96 0.04 20.64 -3.81
CA ALA A 96 0.37 20.24 -5.17
C ALA A 96 1.85 20.50 -5.44
N PHE A 97 2.53 19.54 -6.05
CA PHE A 97 3.93 19.69 -6.47
C PHE A 97 4.21 18.83 -7.70
N VAL A 98 5.12 19.34 -8.52
CA VAL A 98 5.53 18.68 -9.76
C VAL A 98 6.77 17.84 -9.48
N MET A 99 6.74 16.59 -9.91
CA MET A 99 7.84 15.64 -9.72
C MET A 99 8.13 14.85 -11.00
N ASP A 100 9.27 14.18 -11.03
CA ASP A 100 9.60 13.22 -12.08
C ASP A 100 8.63 12.03 -12.05
N SER A 101 8.11 11.63 -13.20
CA SER A 101 7.13 10.54 -13.32
C SER A 101 7.69 9.17 -12.89
N SER A 102 9.01 9.02 -12.88
CA SER A 102 9.69 7.80 -12.43
C SER A 102 9.75 7.65 -10.89
N LEU A 103 9.56 8.76 -10.16
CA LEU A 103 9.66 8.77 -8.70
C LEU A 103 8.38 8.20 -8.07
N PRO A 104 8.44 7.09 -7.34
CA PRO A 104 7.25 6.51 -6.72
C PRO A 104 6.74 7.37 -5.55
N VAL A 105 5.43 7.45 -5.38
CA VAL A 105 4.78 8.21 -4.30
C VAL A 105 5.18 7.68 -2.92
N GLU A 106 5.42 6.39 -2.82
CA GLU A 106 5.89 5.72 -1.61
C GLU A 106 7.24 6.28 -1.10
N ALA A 107 8.05 6.88 -1.97
CA ALA A 107 9.30 7.54 -1.57
C ALA A 107 9.07 8.94 -0.98
N ILE A 108 7.98 9.61 -1.36
CA ILE A 108 7.71 11.01 -1.00
C ILE A 108 6.90 11.09 0.30
N THR A 109 5.88 10.25 0.44
CA THR A 109 4.99 10.26 1.61
C THR A 109 5.74 10.22 2.95
N PRO A 110 6.76 9.37 3.16
CA PRO A 110 7.55 9.37 4.40
C PRO A 110 8.29 10.69 4.64
N VAL A 111 8.81 11.32 3.58
CA VAL A 111 9.52 12.60 3.69
C VAL A 111 8.58 13.70 4.17
N ILE A 112 7.37 13.78 3.58
CA ILE A 112 6.34 14.74 3.99
C ILE A 112 5.97 14.52 5.47
N LEU A 113 5.67 13.28 5.84
CA LEU A 113 5.30 12.93 7.21
C LEU A 113 6.40 13.24 8.21
N GLN A 114 7.66 12.97 7.86
CA GLN A 114 8.80 13.23 8.75
C GLN A 114 9.06 14.74 8.92
N THR A 115 8.98 15.50 7.83
CA THR A 115 9.19 16.94 7.84
C THR A 115 8.09 17.68 8.59
N GLY A 116 6.85 17.20 8.49
CA GLY A 116 5.69 17.79 9.16
C GLY A 116 5.54 17.45 10.64
N LYS A 117 6.39 16.56 11.19
CA LYS A 117 6.36 16.23 12.63
C LYS A 117 6.65 17.47 13.49
N PRO A 118 6.04 17.57 14.69
CA PRO A 118 5.02 16.67 15.28
C PRO A 118 3.57 16.99 14.90
N LEU A 119 3.33 17.99 14.04
CA LEU A 119 1.98 18.51 13.76
C LEU A 119 1.25 17.69 12.69
N LEU A 120 1.96 17.28 11.65
CA LEU A 120 1.36 16.51 10.56
C LEU A 120 1.04 15.08 11.02
N ARG A 121 -0.24 14.74 10.96
CA ARG A 121 -0.76 13.42 11.36
C ARG A 121 -0.88 12.45 10.20
N LYS A 122 -1.28 12.96 9.04
CA LYS A 122 -1.58 12.13 7.87
C LYS A 122 -1.28 12.89 6.58
N ALA A 123 -0.74 12.20 5.61
CA ALA A 123 -0.65 12.64 4.22
C ALA A 123 -1.29 11.56 3.33
N THR A 124 -2.18 11.97 2.43
CA THR A 124 -2.91 11.05 1.55
C THR A 124 -2.82 11.57 0.13
N LEU A 125 -2.33 10.76 -0.78
CA LEU A 125 -2.44 11.07 -2.21
C LEU A 125 -3.91 10.91 -2.62
N PHE A 126 -4.47 11.91 -3.27
CA PHE A 126 -5.86 11.87 -3.74
C PHE A 126 -5.98 12.10 -5.25
N ASP A 127 -4.97 12.71 -5.89
CA ASP A 127 -4.97 12.95 -7.33
C ASP A 127 -3.56 12.88 -7.90
N VAL A 128 -3.45 12.52 -9.18
CA VAL A 128 -2.22 12.56 -9.98
C VAL A 128 -2.58 13.10 -11.36
N TYR A 129 -1.99 14.23 -11.73
CA TYR A 129 -2.22 14.85 -13.00
C TYR A 129 -1.00 14.68 -13.94
N GLU A 130 -1.26 14.16 -15.13
CA GLU A 130 -0.32 14.09 -16.25
C GLU A 130 -0.99 14.72 -17.48
N GLY A 131 -0.57 15.92 -17.88
CA GLY A 131 -1.19 16.63 -18.98
C GLY A 131 -0.42 17.87 -19.41
N GLU A 132 -1.02 18.67 -20.31
CA GLU A 132 -0.37 19.82 -20.98
C GLU A 132 0.22 20.89 -20.05
N GLN A 133 -0.22 20.94 -18.80
CA GLN A 133 0.26 21.91 -17.80
C GLN A 133 1.50 21.44 -17.04
N VAL A 134 1.98 20.24 -17.32
CA VAL A 134 3.15 19.65 -16.66
C VAL A 134 4.15 19.25 -17.76
N ASP A 135 5.43 19.55 -17.54
CA ASP A 135 6.49 19.21 -18.49
C ASP A 135 6.51 17.72 -18.81
N GLU A 136 6.96 17.38 -20.03
CA GLU A 136 7.15 15.98 -20.45
C GLU A 136 8.07 15.23 -19.47
N GLY A 137 7.64 14.03 -19.07
CA GLY A 137 8.36 13.20 -18.07
C GLY A 137 8.11 13.60 -16.62
N LYS A 138 7.23 14.55 -16.35
CA LYS A 138 6.83 14.95 -15.01
C LYS A 138 5.33 14.70 -14.77
N ARG A 139 4.93 14.72 -13.49
CA ARG A 139 3.54 14.66 -13.03
C ARG A 139 3.33 15.56 -11.81
N SER A 140 2.12 16.02 -11.63
CA SER A 140 1.68 16.75 -10.45
C SER A 140 0.78 15.89 -9.58
#